data_fde8ab3070b055f12be956a80332303c
#
_entry.id   fde8ab3070b055f12be956a80332303c
#
_cell.length_a   1.000
_cell.length_b   1.000
_cell.length_c   1.000
_cell.angle_alpha   90.00
_cell.angle_beta   90.00
_cell.angle_gamma   90.00
#
_symmetry.space_group_name_H-M   'P 1'
#
loop_
_entity.id
_entity.type
_entity.pdbx_description
1 polymer ?
#
loop_
_entity_poly.entity_id
_entity_poly.type
_entity_poly.pdbx_seq_one_letter_code
_entity_poly.pdbx_strand_id
1 'polypeptide(L)'
;LIIKILLISDRVVEHIYSNNIADRFSDISFVISCGDLPAYYLEFIVSTLNKPLFYVLGNHDINKIYTEDGIKSGLPEGCINLDQKVIEYNGVILMGLEGSMRYSGGDYQYSELQMCRKINRLKPALYKNKIFKKRYVDIVVTHAPPFKVHDGEDLCHTGFECFNDFIKKYKPKYLVHGHVHTYGTANNWETTINSTKVINAYGYRIIEI
;
A
#
# COMPACT_ATOMS: atom_id res chain seq x y z
N LEU A 1 8.28 22.32 1.91
CA LEU A 1 7.02 21.92 2.54
C LEU A 1 7.13 20.45 2.90
N ILE A 2 6.94 20.09 4.16
CA ILE A 2 6.88 18.69 4.62
C ILE A 2 5.50 18.15 4.26
N ILE A 3 5.46 17.00 3.59
CA ILE A 3 4.22 16.30 3.23
C ILE A 3 4.02 15.17 4.22
N LYS A 4 2.95 15.22 5.02
CA LYS A 4 2.56 14.16 5.95
C LYS A 4 1.56 13.23 5.28
N ILE A 5 1.79 11.93 5.44
CA ILE A 5 1.01 10.87 4.78
C ILE A 5 0.53 9.90 5.85
N LEU A 6 -0.77 9.65 5.90
CA LEU A 6 -1.36 8.62 6.74
C LEU A 6 -1.32 7.28 5.99
N LEU A 7 -0.64 6.30 6.55
CA LEU A 7 -0.63 4.91 6.08
C LEU A 7 -1.59 4.08 6.91
N ILE A 8 -2.39 3.23 6.27
CA ILE A 8 -3.33 2.31 6.93
C ILE A 8 -3.30 0.93 6.27
N SER A 9 -3.49 -0.14 7.04
CA SER A 9 -3.60 -1.50 6.50
C SER A 9 -4.20 -2.48 7.51
N ASP A 10 -4.88 -3.54 7.02
CA ASP A 10 -5.28 -4.78 7.69
C ASP A 10 -6.23 -4.63 8.89
N ARG A 11 -6.28 -3.48 9.53
CA ARG A 11 -7.10 -3.30 10.72
C ARG A 11 -7.87 -1.98 10.70
N VAL A 12 -9.18 -2.06 10.91
CA VAL A 12 -10.01 -0.88 11.21
C VAL A 12 -9.62 -0.34 12.58
N VAL A 13 -9.19 0.93 12.62
CA VAL A 13 -8.74 1.60 13.84
C VAL A 13 -9.82 2.55 14.32
N GLU A 14 -10.38 2.30 15.50
CA GLU A 14 -11.55 3.01 16.03
C GLU A 14 -11.37 4.54 16.07
N HIS A 15 -10.22 5.04 16.49
CA HIS A 15 -10.01 6.48 16.56
C HIS A 15 -9.77 7.15 15.19
N ILE A 16 -9.53 6.36 14.13
CA ILE A 16 -9.57 6.82 12.74
C ILE A 16 -11.01 6.73 12.22
N TYR A 17 -11.74 5.65 12.55
CA TYR A 17 -13.15 5.50 12.23
C TYR A 17 -14.02 6.26 13.27
N SER A 18 -13.81 7.56 13.37
CA SER A 18 -14.50 8.40 14.35
C SER A 18 -14.72 9.81 13.80
N ASN A 19 -15.73 10.51 14.31
CA ASN A 19 -16.06 11.87 13.88
C ASN A 19 -14.92 12.89 14.11
N ASN A 20 -13.95 12.54 14.97
CA ASN A 20 -12.82 13.42 15.30
C ASN A 20 -11.60 13.22 14.39
N ILE A 21 -11.72 12.40 13.35
CA ILE A 21 -10.59 12.12 12.42
C ILE A 21 -10.08 13.41 11.76
N ALA A 22 -10.97 14.32 11.37
CA ALA A 22 -10.62 15.57 10.69
C ALA A 22 -9.74 16.47 11.57
N ASP A 23 -10.02 16.54 12.87
CA ASP A 23 -9.23 17.34 13.82
C ASP A 23 -7.86 16.70 14.09
N ARG A 24 -7.86 15.38 14.31
CA ARG A 24 -6.65 14.64 14.66
C ARG A 24 -5.63 14.53 13.52
N PHE A 25 -6.11 14.48 12.29
CA PHE A 25 -5.30 14.28 11.09
C PHE A 25 -5.44 15.46 10.11
N SER A 26 -5.71 16.67 10.63
CA SER A 26 -5.88 17.89 9.83
C SER A 26 -4.68 18.25 8.98
N ASP A 27 -3.46 17.92 9.44
CA ASP A 27 -2.19 18.21 8.79
C ASP A 27 -1.73 17.12 7.79
N ILE A 28 -2.51 16.04 7.63
CA ILE A 28 -2.25 15.00 6.63
C ILE A 28 -2.55 15.54 5.23
N SER A 29 -1.63 15.31 4.29
CA SER A 29 -1.76 15.73 2.90
C SER A 29 -2.59 14.75 2.07
N PHE A 30 -2.43 13.44 2.30
CA PHE A 30 -3.17 12.36 1.67
C PHE A 30 -3.01 11.05 2.45
N VAL A 31 -3.79 10.04 2.05
CA VAL A 31 -3.83 8.73 2.72
C VAL A 31 -3.37 7.64 1.75
N ILE A 32 -2.66 6.64 2.25
CA ILE A 32 -2.29 5.42 1.53
C ILE A 32 -2.85 4.22 2.30
N SER A 33 -3.61 3.35 1.61
CA SER A 33 -4.03 2.05 2.12
C SER A 33 -3.23 0.93 1.45
N CYS A 34 -2.64 0.07 2.29
CA CYS A 34 -1.87 -1.08 1.84
C CYS A 34 -2.70 -2.38 1.74
N GLY A 35 -4.04 -2.29 1.72
CA GLY A 35 -4.93 -3.43 1.49
C GLY A 35 -5.53 -4.04 2.75
N ASP A 36 -6.39 -5.04 2.55
CA ASP A 36 -7.13 -5.80 3.57
C ASP A 36 -7.94 -4.89 4.51
N LEU A 37 -8.62 -3.88 3.92
CA LEU A 37 -9.51 -2.97 4.62
C LEU A 37 -10.86 -2.88 3.90
N PRO A 38 -11.98 -2.92 4.65
CA PRO A 38 -13.31 -2.85 4.05
C PRO A 38 -13.54 -1.51 3.35
N ALA A 39 -14.25 -1.56 2.21
CA ALA A 39 -14.52 -0.38 1.38
C ALA A 39 -15.14 0.78 2.18
N TYR A 40 -16.12 0.48 3.05
CA TYR A 40 -16.78 1.50 3.87
C TYR A 40 -15.82 2.31 4.76
N TYR A 41 -14.72 1.68 5.21
CA TYR A 41 -13.73 2.35 6.05
C TYR A 41 -12.89 3.34 5.23
N LEU A 42 -12.49 2.97 4.01
CA LEU A 42 -11.76 3.83 3.11
C LEU A 42 -12.65 5.00 2.62
N GLU A 43 -13.91 4.72 2.30
CA GLU A 43 -14.91 5.71 1.91
C GLU A 43 -15.20 6.72 3.03
N PHE A 44 -15.30 6.23 4.27
CA PHE A 44 -15.42 7.10 5.44
C PHE A 44 -14.21 8.04 5.56
N ILE A 45 -13.00 7.50 5.45
CA ILE A 45 -11.76 8.30 5.58
C ILE A 45 -11.68 9.36 4.48
N VAL A 46 -11.88 8.98 3.21
CA VAL A 46 -11.75 9.92 2.09
C VAL A 46 -12.79 11.03 2.16
N SER A 47 -14.02 10.70 2.55
CA SER A 47 -15.12 11.68 2.66
C SER A 47 -14.95 12.61 3.86
N THR A 48 -14.52 12.08 5.03
CA THR A 48 -14.41 12.86 6.25
C THR A 48 -13.16 13.74 6.29
N LEU A 49 -12.01 13.21 5.86
CA LEU A 49 -10.79 14.01 5.75
C LEU A 49 -10.80 14.98 4.56
N ASN A 50 -11.64 14.72 3.56
CA ASN A 50 -11.62 15.43 2.28
C ASN A 50 -10.20 15.49 1.69
N LYS A 51 -9.48 14.38 1.74
CA LYS A 51 -8.11 14.21 1.23
C LYS A 51 -8.08 13.01 0.29
N PRO A 52 -7.28 13.03 -0.79
CA PRO A 52 -7.14 11.86 -1.65
C PRO A 52 -6.66 10.64 -0.88
N LEU A 53 -7.26 9.49 -1.19
CA LEU A 53 -6.85 8.20 -0.68
C LEU A 53 -6.44 7.31 -1.83
N PHE A 54 -5.19 6.83 -1.77
CA PHE A 54 -4.59 5.90 -2.72
C PHE A 54 -4.54 4.52 -2.10
N TYR A 55 -4.90 3.47 -2.86
CA TYR A 55 -4.93 2.13 -2.29
C TYR A 55 -4.40 1.07 -3.23
N VAL A 56 -3.95 -0.03 -2.68
CA VAL A 56 -3.81 -1.33 -3.33
C VAL A 56 -4.70 -2.33 -2.62
N LEU A 57 -5.09 -3.42 -3.30
CA LEU A 57 -5.87 -4.49 -2.69
C LEU A 57 -4.93 -5.51 -2.02
N GLY A 58 -5.39 -6.06 -0.90
CA GLY A 58 -4.79 -7.23 -0.27
C GLY A 58 -5.44 -8.53 -0.74
N ASN A 59 -5.04 -9.64 -0.16
CA ASN A 59 -5.56 -10.97 -0.53
C ASN A 59 -6.89 -11.34 0.12
N HIS A 60 -7.36 -10.54 1.08
CA HIS A 60 -8.68 -10.68 1.70
C HIS A 60 -9.68 -9.62 1.22
N ASP A 61 -9.28 -8.70 0.35
CA ASP A 61 -10.19 -7.70 -0.19
C ASP A 61 -11.19 -8.32 -1.17
N ILE A 62 -12.44 -7.84 -1.12
CA ILE A 62 -13.56 -8.34 -1.92
C ILE A 62 -13.89 -7.32 -2.99
N ASN A 63 -13.79 -7.71 -4.27
CA ASN A 63 -14.14 -6.84 -5.39
C ASN A 63 -15.61 -6.90 -5.81
N LYS A 64 -16.38 -7.89 -5.31
CA LYS A 64 -17.79 -8.09 -5.63
C LYS A 64 -18.59 -8.44 -4.37
N ILE A 65 -19.64 -7.70 -4.12
CA ILE A 65 -20.60 -7.96 -3.04
C ILE A 65 -21.90 -8.44 -3.67
N TYR A 66 -22.38 -9.60 -3.25
CA TYR A 66 -23.66 -10.15 -3.68
C TYR A 66 -24.76 -9.60 -2.77
N THR A 67 -25.76 -8.95 -3.37
CA THR A 67 -26.92 -8.39 -2.67
C THR A 67 -28.20 -8.93 -3.26
N GLU A 68 -29.35 -8.73 -2.61
CA GLU A 68 -30.66 -9.10 -3.14
C GLU A 68 -30.96 -8.43 -4.49
N ASP A 69 -30.46 -7.22 -4.72
CA ASP A 69 -30.59 -6.44 -5.94
C ASP A 69 -29.56 -6.80 -7.05
N GLY A 70 -28.65 -7.76 -6.78
CA GLY A 70 -27.63 -8.20 -7.71
C GLY A 70 -26.21 -8.08 -7.19
N ILE A 71 -25.23 -7.91 -8.10
CA ILE A 71 -23.82 -7.82 -7.78
C ILE A 71 -23.41 -6.34 -7.73
N LYS A 72 -22.90 -5.88 -6.59
CA LYS A 72 -22.31 -4.55 -6.41
C LYS A 72 -20.78 -4.62 -6.37
N SER A 73 -20.12 -3.50 -6.72
CA SER A 73 -18.67 -3.37 -6.50
C SER A 73 -18.35 -3.42 -5.01
N GLY A 74 -17.36 -4.20 -4.64
CA GLY A 74 -16.76 -4.18 -3.30
C GLY A 74 -15.57 -3.22 -3.19
N LEU A 75 -15.23 -2.52 -4.28
CA LEU A 75 -14.14 -1.55 -4.31
C LEU A 75 -14.57 -0.21 -3.72
N PRO A 76 -13.69 0.48 -2.97
CA PRO A 76 -14.04 1.73 -2.31
C PRO A 76 -14.27 2.86 -3.33
N GLU A 77 -15.41 3.56 -3.20
CA GLU A 77 -15.74 4.73 -4.00
C GLU A 77 -14.95 5.96 -3.55
N GLY A 78 -14.66 6.87 -4.46
CA GLY A 78 -13.91 8.10 -4.16
C GLY A 78 -12.41 7.88 -3.90
N CYS A 79 -11.91 6.64 -3.94
CA CYS A 79 -10.53 6.28 -3.72
C CYS A 79 -9.81 5.94 -5.03
N ILE A 80 -8.48 6.07 -5.05
CA ILE A 80 -7.66 5.89 -6.26
C ILE A 80 -6.89 4.57 -6.16
N ASN A 81 -7.25 3.59 -6.98
CA ASN A 81 -6.51 2.33 -7.09
C ASN A 81 -5.14 2.56 -7.74
N LEU A 82 -4.07 2.13 -7.06
CA LEU A 82 -2.68 2.26 -7.50
C LEU A 82 -2.15 1.02 -8.23
N ASP A 83 -2.85 -0.12 -8.20
CA ASP A 83 -2.27 -1.33 -8.78
C ASP A 83 -1.81 -1.14 -10.21
N GLN A 84 -0.56 -1.51 -10.47
CA GLN A 84 0.12 -1.35 -11.75
C GLN A 84 0.05 0.09 -12.32
N LYS A 85 0.10 1.09 -11.45
CA LYS A 85 0.15 2.50 -11.84
C LYS A 85 1.36 3.19 -11.21
N VAL A 86 1.86 4.20 -11.92
CA VAL A 86 2.84 5.16 -11.41
C VAL A 86 2.22 6.54 -11.59
N ILE A 87 1.91 7.21 -10.49
CA ILE A 87 1.26 8.52 -10.49
C ILE A 87 2.05 9.51 -9.65
N GLU A 88 1.84 10.78 -9.87
CA GLU A 88 2.40 11.85 -9.06
C GLU A 88 1.28 12.65 -8.42
N TYR A 89 1.41 12.88 -7.11
CA TYR A 89 0.53 13.74 -6.35
C TYR A 89 1.33 14.63 -5.39
N ASN A 90 1.09 15.92 -5.41
CA ASN A 90 1.82 16.93 -4.61
C ASN A 90 3.35 16.82 -4.72
N GLY A 91 3.87 16.45 -5.92
CA GLY A 91 5.29 16.26 -6.14
C GLY A 91 5.86 14.93 -5.65
N VAL A 92 5.05 14.04 -5.05
CA VAL A 92 5.44 12.69 -4.63
C VAL A 92 5.05 11.69 -5.70
N ILE A 93 6.00 10.88 -6.15
CA ILE A 93 5.75 9.83 -7.15
C ILE A 93 5.42 8.52 -6.41
N LEU A 94 4.20 8.04 -6.61
CA LEU A 94 3.66 6.81 -6.04
C LEU A 94 3.64 5.70 -7.08
N MET A 95 3.87 4.45 -6.66
CA MET A 95 3.69 3.25 -7.46
C MET A 95 3.00 2.19 -6.61
N GLY A 96 2.03 1.44 -7.17
CA GLY A 96 1.31 0.41 -6.44
C GLY A 96 1.41 -0.99 -7.04
N LEU A 97 1.40 -2.00 -6.16
CA LEU A 97 1.35 -3.43 -6.47
C LEU A 97 0.49 -4.15 -5.43
N GLU A 98 -0.65 -4.65 -5.84
CA GLU A 98 -1.62 -5.34 -4.97
C GLU A 98 -1.24 -6.79 -4.68
N GLY A 99 -1.84 -7.36 -3.65
CA GLY A 99 -1.92 -8.79 -3.37
C GLY A 99 -0.71 -9.38 -2.68
N SER A 100 -0.79 -10.70 -2.41
CA SER A 100 0.20 -11.48 -1.67
C SER A 100 0.80 -12.63 -2.50
N MET A 101 1.78 -13.33 -1.90
CA MET A 101 2.27 -14.59 -2.43
C MET A 101 1.13 -15.61 -2.52
N ARG A 102 1.14 -16.41 -3.59
CA ARG A 102 0.10 -17.43 -3.82
C ARG A 102 0.25 -18.59 -2.84
N TYR A 103 -0.78 -18.84 -2.04
CA TYR A 103 -0.85 -19.94 -1.11
C TYR A 103 -2.12 -20.81 -1.25
N SER A 104 -3.26 -20.24 -1.67
CA SER A 104 -4.53 -20.98 -1.79
C SER A 104 -5.16 -20.90 -3.18
N GLY A 105 -4.66 -20.03 -4.06
CA GLY A 105 -5.22 -19.77 -5.38
C GLY A 105 -6.44 -18.86 -5.38
N GLY A 106 -6.66 -18.10 -4.30
CA GLY A 106 -7.67 -17.04 -4.21
C GLY A 106 -7.33 -15.82 -5.08
N ASP A 107 -8.23 -14.85 -5.08
CA ASP A 107 -8.03 -13.57 -5.75
C ASP A 107 -6.84 -12.82 -5.14
N TYR A 108 -6.20 -11.96 -5.93
CA TYR A 108 -5.05 -11.13 -5.52
C TYR A 108 -3.85 -11.92 -4.95
N GLN A 109 -3.70 -13.18 -5.37
CA GLN A 109 -2.57 -14.02 -5.03
C GLN A 109 -1.70 -14.29 -6.27
N TYR A 110 -0.44 -13.92 -6.20
CA TYR A 110 0.48 -13.93 -7.34
C TYR A 110 1.70 -14.81 -7.06
N SER A 111 2.19 -15.50 -8.09
CA SER A 111 3.52 -16.10 -8.02
C SER A 111 4.59 -15.02 -8.13
N GLU A 112 5.82 -15.33 -7.69
CA GLU A 112 7.00 -14.47 -7.86
C GLU A 112 7.12 -13.96 -9.32
N LEU A 113 7.00 -14.87 -10.30
CA LEU A 113 7.09 -14.52 -11.73
C LEU A 113 5.97 -13.56 -12.17
N GLN A 114 4.74 -13.71 -11.64
CA GLN A 114 3.63 -12.82 -11.97
C GLN A 114 3.87 -11.43 -11.38
N MET A 115 4.35 -11.34 -10.14
CA MET A 115 4.69 -10.07 -9.51
C MET A 115 5.84 -9.37 -10.24
N CYS A 116 6.89 -10.10 -10.61
CA CYS A 116 7.96 -9.58 -11.47
C CYS A 116 7.43 -9.03 -12.80
N ARG A 117 6.45 -9.69 -13.43
CA ARG A 117 5.82 -9.20 -14.67
C ARG A 117 5.03 -7.90 -14.43
N LYS A 118 4.30 -7.78 -13.31
CA LYS A 118 3.62 -6.53 -12.92
C LYS A 118 4.63 -5.38 -12.81
N ILE A 119 5.75 -5.59 -12.12
CA ILE A 119 6.84 -4.62 -12.00
C ILE A 119 7.41 -4.25 -13.39
N ASN A 120 7.65 -5.23 -14.25
CA ASN A 120 8.23 -5.01 -15.57
C ASN A 120 7.36 -4.11 -16.47
N ARG A 121 6.03 -4.20 -16.35
CA ARG A 121 5.09 -3.33 -17.08
C ARG A 121 5.21 -1.87 -16.68
N LEU A 122 5.65 -1.58 -15.46
CA LEU A 122 5.81 -0.21 -14.94
C LEU A 122 7.15 0.44 -15.31
N LYS A 123 8.12 -0.33 -15.80
CA LYS A 123 9.46 0.17 -16.16
C LYS A 123 9.45 1.39 -17.08
N PRO A 124 8.63 1.46 -18.16
CA PRO A 124 8.61 2.64 -19.02
C PRO A 124 8.29 3.93 -18.25
N ALA A 125 7.30 3.89 -17.35
CA ALA A 125 6.93 5.04 -16.53
C ALA A 125 8.03 5.43 -15.55
N LEU A 126 8.69 4.43 -14.92
CA LEU A 126 9.81 4.66 -14.02
C LEU A 126 10.98 5.33 -14.72
N TYR A 127 11.38 4.84 -15.91
CA TYR A 127 12.46 5.43 -16.69
C TYR A 127 12.11 6.82 -17.21
N LYS A 128 10.86 7.05 -17.63
CA LYS A 128 10.37 8.40 -17.95
C LYS A 128 10.58 9.35 -16.78
N ASN A 129 10.19 8.97 -15.57
CA ASN A 129 10.40 9.78 -14.36
C ASN A 129 11.91 10.03 -14.11
N LYS A 130 12.76 9.00 -14.29
CA LYS A 130 14.21 9.15 -14.13
C LYS A 130 14.80 10.21 -15.08
N ILE A 131 14.33 10.23 -16.31
CA ILE A 131 14.80 11.20 -17.33
C ILE A 131 14.34 12.62 -16.96
N PHE A 132 13.04 12.80 -16.71
CA PHE A 132 12.44 14.13 -16.54
C PHE A 132 12.51 14.66 -15.10
N LYS A 133 12.49 13.78 -14.08
CA LYS A 133 12.40 14.15 -12.67
C LYS A 133 13.64 13.74 -11.85
N LYS A 134 14.65 13.12 -12.50
CA LYS A 134 15.92 12.67 -11.91
C LYS A 134 15.76 11.56 -10.83
N ARG A 135 14.56 11.01 -10.65
CA ARG A 135 14.25 9.91 -9.74
C ARG A 135 13.18 8.98 -10.35
N TYR A 136 13.13 7.74 -9.93
CA TYR A 136 12.20 6.75 -10.48
C TYR A 136 10.81 6.82 -9.83
N VAL A 137 10.79 6.73 -8.50
CA VAL A 137 9.63 6.68 -7.63
C VAL A 137 10.04 7.07 -6.22
N ASP A 138 9.14 7.71 -5.47
CA ASP A 138 9.39 8.10 -4.09
C ASP A 138 8.83 7.07 -3.11
N ILE A 139 7.60 6.60 -3.32
CA ILE A 139 6.93 5.62 -2.46
C ILE A 139 6.40 4.46 -3.30
N VAL A 140 6.78 3.24 -2.93
CA VAL A 140 6.18 2.00 -3.43
C VAL A 140 5.17 1.51 -2.41
N VAL A 141 3.94 1.31 -2.85
CA VAL A 141 2.82 0.81 -2.04
C VAL A 141 2.56 -0.63 -2.44
N THR A 142 2.73 -1.55 -1.50
CA THR A 142 2.46 -2.98 -1.71
C THR A 142 1.51 -3.49 -0.63
N HIS A 143 0.85 -4.63 -0.85
CA HIS A 143 0.20 -5.32 0.24
C HIS A 143 1.20 -6.25 0.94
N ALA A 144 1.80 -7.17 0.22
CA ALA A 144 2.83 -8.05 0.77
C ALA A 144 4.17 -7.34 1.02
N PRO A 145 4.97 -7.82 1.99
CA PRO A 145 6.32 -7.31 2.28
C PRO A 145 7.36 -7.79 1.26
N PRO A 146 8.59 -7.24 1.28
CA PRO A 146 9.75 -7.85 0.66
C PRO A 146 10.16 -9.15 1.37
N PHE A 147 10.71 -10.11 0.64
CA PHE A 147 11.18 -11.37 1.19
C PHE A 147 12.24 -11.17 2.28
N LYS A 148 12.10 -11.86 3.41
CA LYS A 148 12.95 -11.74 4.61
C LYS A 148 12.99 -10.35 5.25
N VAL A 149 11.97 -9.52 4.98
CA VAL A 149 11.84 -8.20 5.60
C VAL A 149 10.40 -8.01 6.04
N HIS A 150 10.16 -8.10 7.33
CA HIS A 150 8.83 -8.06 7.95
C HIS A 150 7.90 -9.20 7.51
N ASP A 151 8.39 -10.20 6.77
CA ASP A 151 7.61 -11.35 6.32
C ASP A 151 7.52 -12.45 7.39
N GLY A 152 6.67 -13.46 7.15
CA GLY A 152 6.52 -14.62 8.00
C GLY A 152 7.20 -15.85 7.43
N GLU A 153 7.35 -16.88 8.28
CA GLU A 153 7.94 -18.18 7.87
C GLU A 153 6.94 -19.07 7.10
N ASP A 154 5.64 -18.80 7.25
CA ASP A 154 4.61 -19.55 6.54
C ASP A 154 4.40 -19.02 5.12
N LEU A 155 3.87 -19.89 4.25
CA LEU A 155 3.70 -19.58 2.83
C LEU A 155 2.77 -18.38 2.58
N CYS A 156 1.77 -18.18 3.46
CA CYS A 156 0.82 -17.07 3.34
C CYS A 156 1.50 -15.72 3.51
N HIS A 157 2.40 -15.61 4.50
CA HIS A 157 3.08 -14.37 4.85
C HIS A 157 4.47 -14.22 4.23
N THR A 158 4.88 -15.16 3.35
CA THR A 158 6.14 -15.04 2.61
C THR A 158 6.13 -13.80 1.71
N GLY A 159 7.18 -12.98 1.78
CA GLY A 159 7.36 -11.80 0.95
C GLY A 159 7.88 -12.11 -0.46
N PHE A 160 7.91 -11.09 -1.34
CA PHE A 160 8.42 -11.22 -2.71
C PHE A 160 9.91 -10.86 -2.82
N GLU A 161 10.70 -11.72 -3.45
CA GLU A 161 12.12 -11.44 -3.74
C GLU A 161 12.31 -10.28 -4.71
N CYS A 162 11.43 -10.15 -5.71
CA CYS A 162 11.48 -9.07 -6.68
C CYS A 162 11.29 -7.68 -6.07
N PHE A 163 10.73 -7.57 -4.86
CA PHE A 163 10.67 -6.29 -4.14
C PHE A 163 12.05 -5.90 -3.60
N ASN A 164 12.86 -6.85 -3.14
CA ASN A 164 14.26 -6.59 -2.76
C ASN A 164 15.09 -6.10 -3.95
N ASP A 165 14.93 -6.76 -5.10
CA ASP A 165 15.59 -6.35 -6.35
C ASP A 165 15.13 -4.96 -6.80
N PHE A 166 13.84 -4.67 -6.64
CA PHE A 166 13.27 -3.36 -6.93
C PHE A 166 13.89 -2.28 -6.05
N ILE A 167 13.94 -2.48 -4.73
CA ILE A 167 14.55 -1.56 -3.76
C ILE A 167 16.01 -1.30 -4.14
N LYS A 168 16.78 -2.35 -4.37
CA LYS A 168 18.20 -2.26 -4.74
C LYS A 168 18.42 -1.43 -6.00
N LYS A 169 17.57 -1.64 -7.02
CA LYS A 169 17.72 -1.02 -8.34
C LYS A 169 17.19 0.41 -8.39
N TYR A 170 15.98 0.64 -7.90
CA TYR A 170 15.25 1.91 -8.09
C TYR A 170 15.35 2.86 -6.91
N LYS A 171 15.75 2.34 -5.73
CA LYS A 171 16.03 3.11 -4.51
C LYS A 171 14.91 4.09 -4.15
N PRO A 172 13.64 3.62 -4.00
CA PRO A 172 12.58 4.49 -3.49
C PRO A 172 12.93 5.01 -2.10
N LYS A 173 12.35 6.12 -1.70
CA LYS A 173 12.50 6.63 -0.32
C LYS A 173 11.81 5.71 0.67
N TYR A 174 10.60 5.24 0.30
CA TYR A 174 9.80 4.32 1.09
C TYR A 174 9.29 3.14 0.26
N LEU A 175 9.22 1.96 0.88
CA LEU A 175 8.33 0.88 0.52
C LEU A 175 7.39 0.68 1.70
N VAL A 176 6.07 0.84 1.48
CA VAL A 176 5.06 0.69 2.52
C VAL A 176 4.19 -0.52 2.22
N HIS A 177 3.92 -1.34 3.24
CA HIS A 177 3.18 -2.59 3.07
C HIS A 177 2.28 -2.88 4.27
N GLY A 178 1.41 -3.87 4.15
CA GLY A 178 0.58 -4.45 5.20
C GLY A 178 0.82 -5.94 5.36
N HIS A 179 -0.24 -6.73 5.35
CA HIS A 179 -0.32 -8.18 5.29
C HIS A 179 0.18 -8.92 6.55
N VAL A 180 1.33 -8.54 7.10
CA VAL A 180 1.90 -9.18 8.28
C VAL A 180 1.49 -8.43 9.53
N HIS A 181 0.73 -9.10 10.39
CA HIS A 181 0.20 -8.50 11.61
C HIS A 181 1.27 -8.39 12.68
N THR A 182 1.57 -7.19 13.12
CA THR A 182 2.51 -6.95 14.22
C THR A 182 1.76 -6.97 15.55
N TYR A 183 1.78 -8.12 16.25
CA TYR A 183 1.21 -8.23 17.58
C TYR A 183 2.24 -7.93 18.67
N GLY A 184 1.87 -7.10 19.64
CA GLY A 184 2.68 -6.82 20.83
C GLY A 184 3.73 -5.72 20.67
N THR A 185 4.68 -5.69 21.63
CA THR A 185 5.70 -4.63 21.77
C THR A 185 6.94 -4.82 20.90
N ALA A 186 7.00 -5.83 20.06
CA ALA A 186 8.10 -6.03 19.12
C ALA A 186 8.01 -4.97 18.01
N ASN A 187 8.75 -3.89 18.18
CA ASN A 187 8.73 -2.71 17.32
C ASN A 187 9.45 -2.90 15.97
N ASN A 188 9.22 -4.00 15.27
CA ASN A 188 9.88 -4.23 14.00
C ASN A 188 8.98 -3.84 12.80
N TRP A 189 8.36 -2.66 12.88
CA TRP A 189 7.50 -2.13 11.82
C TRP A 189 8.26 -1.27 10.80
N GLU A 190 9.50 -0.86 11.09
CA GLU A 190 10.37 -0.10 10.19
C GLU A 190 11.73 -0.77 10.08
N THR A 191 12.19 -1.00 8.87
CA THR A 191 13.55 -1.50 8.54
C THR A 191 14.13 -0.66 7.41
N THR A 192 15.42 -0.39 7.44
CA THR A 192 16.10 0.31 6.34
C THR A 192 16.92 -0.67 5.52
N ILE A 193 16.62 -0.75 4.22
CA ILE A 193 17.38 -1.52 3.23
C ILE A 193 18.08 -0.53 2.30
N ASN A 194 19.40 -0.47 2.35
CA ASN A 194 20.20 0.56 1.68
C ASN A 194 19.73 1.96 2.08
N SER A 195 19.07 2.70 1.18
CA SER A 195 18.51 4.03 1.43
C SER A 195 16.98 4.05 1.51
N THR A 196 16.34 2.89 1.43
CA THR A 196 14.88 2.75 1.43
C THR A 196 14.39 2.36 2.83
N LYS A 197 13.45 3.11 3.37
CA LYS A 197 12.71 2.70 4.56
C LYS A 197 11.57 1.78 4.15
N VAL A 198 11.57 0.56 4.68
CA VAL A 198 10.46 -0.40 4.55
C VAL A 198 9.59 -0.27 5.78
N ILE A 199 8.28 -0.03 5.59
CA ILE A 199 7.35 0.26 6.68
C ILE A 199 6.15 -0.68 6.60
N ASN A 200 5.90 -1.40 7.70
CA ASN A 200 4.66 -2.13 7.91
C ASN A 200 3.59 -1.17 8.48
N ALA A 201 2.53 -0.96 7.70
CA ALA A 201 1.44 -0.04 8.01
C ALA A 201 0.32 -0.66 8.86
N TYR A 202 0.50 -1.87 9.40
CA TYR A 202 -0.53 -2.55 10.20
C TYR A 202 -1.20 -1.62 11.21
N GLY A 203 -2.54 -1.51 11.12
CA GLY A 203 -3.31 -0.49 11.80
C GLY A 203 -3.11 0.87 11.14
N TYR A 204 -2.18 1.68 11.62
CA TYR A 204 -1.80 2.92 10.96
C TYR A 204 -0.38 3.40 11.33
N ARG A 205 0.20 4.21 10.44
CA ARG A 205 1.45 4.95 10.65
C ARG A 205 1.35 6.33 10.00
N ILE A 206 2.22 7.25 10.39
CA ILE A 206 2.40 8.53 9.71
C ILE A 206 3.84 8.62 9.25
N ILE A 207 4.04 8.99 8.00
CA ILE A 207 5.36 9.28 7.44
C ILE A 207 5.43 10.71 6.93
N GLU A 208 6.66 11.21 6.85
CA GLU A 208 6.97 12.55 6.30
C GLU A 208 7.94 12.43 5.13
N ILE A 209 7.70 13.23 4.10
CA ILE A 209 8.53 13.23 2.89
C ILE A 209 8.84 14.66 2.41
#